data_a548d7c172d714d0ba918be29d1634df
#
_entry.id   a548d7c172d714d0ba918be29d1634df
#
_cell.length_a   1.000
_cell.length_b   1.000
_cell.length_c   1.000
_cell.angle_alpha   90.00
_cell.angle_beta   90.00
_cell.angle_gamma   90.00
#
_symmetry.space_group_name_H-M   'P 1'
#
loop_
_entity.id
_entity.type
_entity.pdbx_description
1 polymer ?
#
loop_
_entity_poly.entity_id
_entity_poly.type
_entity_poly.pdbx_seq_one_letter_code
_entity_poly.pdbx_strand_id
1 'polypeptide(L)'
;MAEAKPLGLLTFQQAIRGGVRPNLFQVTHVWDIPGVVTPSIAEVEEPVTYMCKSAALPATNVGTVELPFRGRVVKVPGDRTYETWTATFYNDDAFALRSAYEKWIAVTNGVDANVAETDISDVFRNITVSQLDKFSGGANKLKILRSYELVGAWPVSVGQIAIAYDNNDSYEEFDVEFAYQYHITKDGEL
;
A
#
# COMPACT_ATOMS: atom_id res chain seq x y z
N MET A 1 5.19 43.82 7.27
CA MET A 1 5.24 42.82 8.37
C MET A 1 3.96 42.01 8.29
N ALA A 2 4.03 40.70 8.16
CA ALA A 2 2.84 39.87 8.17
C ALA A 2 2.36 39.73 9.63
N GLU A 3 1.16 40.22 9.93
CA GLU A 3 0.53 39.98 11.23
C GLU A 3 0.28 38.49 11.47
N ALA A 4 0.71 38.01 12.61
CA ALA A 4 0.41 36.65 13.03
C ALA A 4 -1.11 36.55 13.28
N LYS A 5 -1.79 35.63 12.56
CA LYS A 5 -3.19 35.33 12.81
C LYS A 5 -3.37 34.80 14.23
N PRO A 6 -4.38 35.26 14.98
CA PRO A 6 -4.66 34.74 16.33
C PRO A 6 -4.96 33.24 16.26
N LEU A 7 -4.13 32.46 16.94
CA LEU A 7 -4.31 31.00 17.10
C LEU A 7 -5.37 30.74 18.17
N GLY A 8 -6.65 30.85 17.79
CA GLY A 8 -7.76 30.52 18.68
C GLY A 8 -8.17 29.05 18.51
N LEU A 9 -8.68 28.41 19.57
CA LEU A 9 -9.20 27.03 19.57
C LEU A 9 -10.27 26.82 18.48
N LEU A 10 -11.16 27.79 18.28
CA LEU A 10 -12.20 27.75 17.23
C LEU A 10 -11.61 27.78 15.83
N THR A 11 -10.57 28.59 15.61
CA THR A 11 -9.87 28.63 14.33
C THR A 11 -9.17 27.33 14.02
N PHE A 12 -8.58 26.69 15.05
CA PHE A 12 -7.98 25.36 14.92
C PHE A 12 -9.03 24.30 14.58
N GLN A 13 -10.17 24.28 15.28
CA GLN A 13 -11.27 23.37 15.00
C GLN A 13 -11.84 23.52 13.57
N GLN A 14 -11.98 24.76 13.12
CA GLN A 14 -12.40 25.05 11.73
C GLN A 14 -11.37 24.60 10.70
N ALA A 15 -10.09 24.75 10.98
CA ALA A 15 -9.00 24.35 10.09
C ALA A 15 -8.91 22.83 9.97
N ILE A 16 -9.05 22.08 11.08
CA ILE A 16 -8.91 20.64 11.09
C ILE A 16 -10.13 19.90 10.48
N ARG A 17 -11.30 20.56 10.41
CA ARG A 17 -12.54 20.03 9.77
C ARG A 17 -12.90 18.58 10.15
N GLY A 18 -12.56 18.13 11.35
CA GLY A 18 -12.77 16.75 11.81
C GLY A 18 -11.57 15.82 11.62
N GLY A 19 -10.56 16.23 10.84
CA GLY A 19 -9.31 15.47 10.62
C GLY A 19 -9.51 14.15 9.89
N VAL A 20 -8.46 13.67 9.28
CA VAL A 20 -8.42 12.34 8.65
C VAL A 20 -8.01 11.30 9.68
N ARG A 21 -8.71 10.18 9.73
CA ARG A 21 -8.44 9.12 10.70
C ARG A 21 -7.62 8.00 10.08
N PRO A 22 -6.50 7.61 10.70
CA PRO A 22 -5.62 6.59 10.13
C PRO A 22 -6.23 5.18 10.08
N ASN A 23 -7.28 4.91 10.86
CA ASN A 23 -7.98 3.63 10.88
C ASN A 23 -9.07 3.49 9.80
N LEU A 24 -9.28 4.51 8.99
CA LEU A 24 -10.26 4.49 7.89
C LEU A 24 -9.50 4.44 6.57
N PHE A 25 -9.13 3.27 6.14
CA PHE A 25 -8.42 3.03 4.90
C PHE A 25 -8.94 1.76 4.21
N GLN A 26 -8.61 1.62 2.95
CA GLN A 26 -8.95 0.45 2.16
C GLN A 26 -7.79 0.17 1.19
N VAL A 27 -7.42 -1.10 1.10
CA VAL A 27 -6.44 -1.59 0.11
C VAL A 27 -7.18 -2.48 -0.88
N THR A 28 -6.99 -2.24 -2.16
CA THR A 28 -7.57 -3.06 -3.23
C THR A 28 -6.51 -3.33 -4.29
N HIS A 29 -6.51 -4.53 -4.84
CA HIS A 29 -5.72 -4.86 -6.02
C HIS A 29 -6.41 -5.94 -6.87
N VAL A 30 -6.02 -6.02 -8.13
CA VAL A 30 -6.58 -6.97 -9.09
C VAL A 30 -5.73 -8.24 -9.09
N TRP A 31 -6.39 -9.38 -8.99
CA TRP A 31 -5.77 -10.72 -8.93
C TRP A 31 -5.73 -11.46 -10.26
N ASP A 32 -5.92 -10.79 -11.38
CA ASP A 32 -5.89 -11.41 -12.70
C ASP A 32 -4.43 -11.71 -13.12
N ILE A 33 -3.80 -12.68 -12.46
CA ILE A 33 -2.42 -13.10 -12.71
C ILE A 33 -2.44 -14.48 -13.35
N PRO A 34 -1.92 -14.66 -14.59
CA PRO A 34 -1.81 -15.96 -15.22
C PRO A 34 -1.00 -16.94 -14.37
N GLY A 35 -1.49 -18.18 -14.22
CA GLY A 35 -0.85 -19.19 -13.38
C GLY A 35 -1.17 -19.12 -11.89
N VAL A 36 -1.67 -18.02 -11.38
CA VAL A 36 -2.21 -17.95 -10.00
C VAL A 36 -3.65 -18.41 -10.02
N VAL A 37 -3.86 -19.72 -9.96
CA VAL A 37 -5.20 -20.31 -9.83
C VAL A 37 -5.62 -20.16 -8.37
N THR A 38 -6.42 -19.13 -8.09
CA THR A 38 -7.20 -19.04 -6.86
C THR A 38 -8.56 -19.70 -7.08
N PRO A 39 -9.21 -20.25 -6.06
CA PRO A 39 -10.53 -20.91 -6.20
C PRO A 39 -11.59 -20.02 -6.85
N SER A 40 -11.57 -18.71 -6.54
CA SER A 40 -12.25 -17.68 -7.33
C SER A 40 -11.58 -16.32 -7.07
N ILE A 41 -11.60 -15.42 -8.05
CA ILE A 41 -11.10 -14.05 -7.90
C ILE A 41 -11.80 -13.34 -6.73
N ALA A 42 -13.11 -13.54 -6.60
CA ALA A 42 -13.92 -12.99 -5.50
C ALA A 42 -13.47 -13.49 -4.11
N GLU A 43 -12.94 -14.71 -4.01
CA GLU A 43 -12.47 -15.28 -2.75
C GLU A 43 -11.15 -14.67 -2.26
N VAL A 44 -10.47 -13.87 -3.08
CA VAL A 44 -9.20 -13.21 -2.72
C VAL A 44 -9.29 -11.68 -2.75
N GLU A 45 -10.08 -11.10 -3.65
CA GLU A 45 -10.23 -9.63 -3.73
C GLU A 45 -10.92 -9.04 -2.50
N GLU A 46 -12.01 -9.65 -2.04
CA GLU A 46 -12.68 -9.20 -0.82
C GLU A 46 -11.79 -9.36 0.42
N PRO A 47 -11.15 -10.53 0.67
CA PRO A 47 -10.21 -10.69 1.77
C PRO A 47 -9.10 -9.64 1.82
N VAL A 48 -8.47 -9.28 0.72
CA VAL A 48 -7.44 -8.22 0.71
C VAL A 48 -7.95 -6.94 1.37
N THR A 49 -9.17 -6.56 1.05
CA THR A 49 -9.76 -5.33 1.57
C THR A 49 -10.04 -5.40 3.08
N TYR A 50 -10.54 -6.54 3.56
CA TYR A 50 -10.96 -6.71 4.95
C TYR A 50 -9.87 -7.27 5.86
N MET A 51 -8.96 -8.08 5.33
CA MET A 51 -7.88 -8.71 6.09
C MET A 51 -6.62 -7.84 6.19
N CYS A 52 -6.57 -6.70 5.49
CA CYS A 52 -5.47 -5.76 5.63
C CYS A 52 -5.55 -5.06 7.00
N LYS A 53 -4.65 -5.45 7.90
CA LYS A 53 -4.53 -4.86 9.24
C LYS A 53 -3.92 -3.47 9.20
N SER A 54 -2.84 -3.31 8.47
CA SER A 54 -2.12 -2.05 8.35
C SER A 54 -1.48 -1.88 6.98
N ALA A 55 -1.47 -0.65 6.52
CA ALA A 55 -0.80 -0.24 5.29
C ALA A 55 -0.30 1.20 5.44
N ALA A 56 0.80 1.54 4.81
CA ALA A 56 1.31 2.90 4.75
C ALA A 56 0.87 3.59 3.46
N LEU A 57 0.70 4.89 3.48
CA LEU A 57 0.62 5.66 2.24
C LEU A 57 2.02 5.73 1.61
N PRO A 58 2.15 5.60 0.27
CA PRO A 58 3.45 5.54 -0.38
C PRO A 58 4.24 6.83 -0.20
N ALA A 59 5.51 6.71 0.12
CA ALA A 59 6.44 7.83 0.23
C ALA A 59 6.94 8.26 -1.15
N THR A 60 7.32 9.52 -1.26
CA THR A 60 7.96 10.07 -2.47
C THR A 60 9.30 10.67 -2.10
N ASN A 61 10.37 10.16 -2.66
CA ASN A 61 11.72 10.64 -2.43
C ASN A 61 12.29 11.25 -3.72
N VAL A 62 12.93 12.42 -3.58
CA VAL A 62 13.66 13.07 -4.66
C VAL A 62 15.10 13.23 -4.21
N GLY A 63 16.02 12.67 -4.97
CA GLY A 63 17.46 12.78 -4.73
C GLY A 63 17.93 14.23 -4.79
N THR A 64 19.11 14.49 -4.26
CA THR A 64 19.75 15.79 -4.32
C THR A 64 21.11 15.66 -5.02
N VAL A 65 21.31 16.42 -6.08
CA VAL A 65 22.62 16.53 -6.76
C VAL A 65 23.36 17.74 -6.16
N GLU A 66 24.57 17.50 -5.69
CA GLU A 66 25.41 18.54 -5.11
C GLU A 66 26.48 19.00 -6.12
N LEU A 67 26.42 20.27 -6.48
CA LEU A 67 27.36 20.90 -7.41
C LEU A 67 28.32 21.82 -6.66
N PRO A 68 29.62 21.51 -6.60
CA PRO A 68 30.59 22.39 -5.94
C PRO A 68 30.85 23.64 -6.79
N PHE A 69 30.77 24.81 -6.18
CA PHE A 69 31.07 26.08 -6.82
C PHE A 69 31.80 27.02 -5.85
N ARG A 70 33.07 27.33 -6.13
CA ARG A 70 33.93 28.29 -5.42
C ARG A 70 33.87 28.18 -3.90
N GLY A 71 34.04 26.96 -3.35
CA GLY A 71 34.00 26.69 -1.90
C GLY A 71 32.60 26.60 -1.28
N ARG A 72 31.55 26.62 -2.09
CA ARG A 72 30.17 26.37 -1.68
C ARG A 72 29.58 25.22 -2.49
N VAL A 73 28.55 24.57 -1.93
CA VAL A 73 27.79 23.52 -2.61
C VAL A 73 26.41 24.05 -2.95
N VAL A 74 26.05 23.99 -4.23
CA VAL A 74 24.70 24.26 -4.72
C VAL A 74 23.94 22.95 -4.82
N LYS A 75 22.77 22.88 -4.20
CA LYS A 75 21.91 21.69 -4.25
C LYS A 75 20.84 21.84 -5.32
N VAL A 76 20.74 20.86 -6.20
CA VAL A 76 19.70 20.79 -7.27
C VAL A 76 18.88 19.50 -7.07
N PRO A 77 17.57 19.51 -7.38
CA PRO A 77 16.78 18.29 -7.38
C PRO A 77 17.37 17.25 -8.34
N GLY A 78 17.49 16.02 -7.86
CA GLY A 78 17.94 14.86 -8.63
C GLY A 78 16.78 13.95 -9.03
N ASP A 79 17.06 12.67 -9.20
CA ASP A 79 16.10 11.67 -9.63
C ASP A 79 15.10 11.31 -8.52
N ARG A 80 13.89 10.91 -8.93
CA ARG A 80 12.86 10.41 -8.03
C ARG A 80 13.06 8.90 -7.82
N THR A 81 13.00 8.47 -6.56
CA THR A 81 13.11 7.07 -6.16
C THR A 81 11.89 6.64 -5.37
N TYR A 82 11.52 5.40 -5.50
CA TYR A 82 10.41 4.77 -4.79
C TYR A 82 10.93 3.60 -3.98
N GLU A 83 10.62 3.62 -2.70
CA GLU A 83 10.93 2.53 -1.77
C GLU A 83 9.86 1.46 -1.86
N THR A 84 10.18 0.25 -1.43
CA THR A 84 9.20 -0.84 -1.32
C THR A 84 8.04 -0.44 -0.40
N TRP A 85 6.86 -0.94 -0.72
CA TRP A 85 5.66 -0.69 0.06
C TRP A 85 5.25 -1.97 0.79
N THR A 86 5.01 -1.87 2.09
CA THR A 86 4.68 -3.00 2.95
C THR A 86 3.25 -2.87 3.46
N ALA A 87 2.52 -3.98 3.45
CA ALA A 87 1.22 -4.13 4.07
C ALA A 87 1.19 -5.39 4.95
N THR A 88 0.53 -5.28 6.11
CA THR A 88 0.33 -6.40 7.04
C THR A 88 -1.08 -6.94 6.88
N PHE A 89 -1.21 -8.25 6.77
CA PHE A 89 -2.48 -8.95 6.62
C PHE A 89 -2.70 -9.94 7.77
N TYR A 90 -3.96 -10.13 8.14
CA TYR A 90 -4.35 -11.27 8.96
C TYR A 90 -4.37 -12.53 8.12
N ASN A 91 -3.97 -13.65 8.72
CA ASN A 91 -4.05 -14.94 8.10
C ASN A 91 -5.41 -15.58 8.40
N ASP A 92 -6.03 -16.18 7.38
CA ASP A 92 -7.27 -16.94 7.49
C ASP A 92 -6.97 -18.45 7.69
N ASP A 93 -7.93 -19.19 8.17
CA ASP A 93 -7.81 -20.64 8.42
C ASP A 93 -7.62 -21.46 7.13
N ALA A 94 -8.04 -20.93 6.00
CA ALA A 94 -7.83 -21.52 4.67
C ALA A 94 -6.48 -21.14 4.04
N PHE A 95 -5.72 -20.22 4.63
CA PHE A 95 -4.47 -19.66 4.06
C PHE A 95 -4.64 -19.11 2.63
N ALA A 96 -5.86 -18.69 2.26
CA ALA A 96 -6.19 -18.34 0.89
C ALA A 96 -5.37 -17.15 0.40
N LEU A 97 -5.34 -16.07 1.19
CA LEU A 97 -4.62 -14.83 0.85
C LEU A 97 -3.10 -15.04 0.82
N ARG A 98 -2.55 -15.74 1.82
CA ARG A 98 -1.12 -16.04 1.89
C ARG A 98 -0.68 -16.92 0.72
N SER A 99 -1.43 -17.99 0.44
CA SER A 99 -1.16 -18.89 -0.69
C SER A 99 -1.23 -18.18 -2.05
N ALA A 100 -2.11 -17.19 -2.19
CA ALA A 100 -2.18 -16.37 -3.40
C ALA A 100 -0.90 -15.54 -3.61
N TYR A 101 -0.38 -14.90 -2.56
CA TYR A 101 0.89 -14.16 -2.65
C TYR A 101 2.10 -15.08 -2.89
N GLU A 102 2.16 -16.23 -2.22
CA GLU A 102 3.22 -17.21 -2.43
C GLU A 102 3.21 -17.74 -3.89
N LYS A 103 2.03 -18.02 -4.43
CA LYS A 103 1.89 -18.41 -5.85
C LYS A 103 2.28 -17.28 -6.80
N TRP A 104 1.94 -16.04 -6.49
CA TRP A 104 2.36 -14.90 -7.30
C TRP A 104 3.88 -14.79 -7.38
N ILE A 105 4.59 -14.96 -6.25
CA ILE A 105 6.05 -15.01 -6.25
C ILE A 105 6.56 -16.21 -7.06
N ALA A 106 5.95 -17.39 -6.91
CA ALA A 106 6.37 -18.59 -7.62
C ALA A 106 6.20 -18.48 -9.14
N VAL A 107 5.14 -17.83 -9.62
CA VAL A 107 4.93 -17.55 -11.05
C VAL A 107 5.96 -16.53 -11.57
N THR A 108 6.36 -15.58 -10.73
CA THR A 108 7.40 -14.60 -11.07
C THR A 108 8.77 -15.25 -11.19
N ASN A 109 9.07 -16.19 -10.31
CA ASN A 109 10.32 -16.93 -10.28
C ASN A 109 10.12 -18.32 -9.68
N GLY A 110 10.09 -19.35 -10.55
CA GLY A 110 9.83 -20.72 -10.16
C GLY A 110 10.86 -21.28 -9.16
N VAL A 111 10.37 -21.99 -8.16
CA VAL A 111 11.16 -22.46 -7.02
C VAL A 111 12.27 -23.45 -7.45
N ASP A 112 11.98 -24.35 -8.40
CA ASP A 112 12.91 -25.41 -8.79
C ASP A 112 13.90 -24.97 -9.88
N ALA A 113 13.40 -24.27 -10.88
CA ALA A 113 14.18 -23.96 -12.08
C ALA A 113 14.74 -22.53 -12.09
N ASN A 114 14.31 -21.67 -11.18
CA ASN A 114 14.64 -20.25 -11.16
C ASN A 114 14.30 -19.55 -12.49
N VAL A 115 13.19 -19.97 -13.12
CA VAL A 115 12.68 -19.44 -14.38
C VAL A 115 11.25 -18.97 -14.17
N ALA A 116 10.92 -17.82 -14.77
CA ALA A 116 9.56 -17.31 -14.74
C ALA A 116 8.61 -18.21 -15.57
N GLU A 117 7.42 -18.45 -15.05
CA GLU A 117 6.38 -19.26 -15.71
C GLU A 117 5.52 -18.43 -16.67
N THR A 118 5.60 -17.10 -16.58
CA THR A 118 4.82 -16.17 -17.39
C THR A 118 5.66 -14.98 -17.83
N ASP A 119 5.14 -14.20 -18.77
CA ASP A 119 5.80 -12.98 -19.21
C ASP A 119 5.84 -11.93 -18.08
N ILE A 120 6.94 -11.20 -17.99
CA ILE A 120 7.14 -10.21 -16.93
C ILE A 120 6.05 -9.12 -16.93
N SER A 121 5.47 -8.80 -18.08
CA SER A 121 4.36 -7.86 -18.20
C SER A 121 3.08 -8.35 -17.50
N ASP A 122 2.91 -9.66 -17.44
CA ASP A 122 1.73 -10.29 -16.85
C ASP A 122 1.83 -10.49 -15.32
N VAL A 123 3.01 -10.26 -14.78
CA VAL A 123 3.26 -10.28 -13.33
C VAL A 123 2.85 -8.97 -12.66
N PHE A 124 2.95 -7.86 -13.35
CA PHE A 124 2.69 -6.54 -12.79
C PHE A 124 1.19 -6.27 -12.62
N ARG A 125 0.81 -5.80 -11.44
CA ARG A 125 -0.57 -5.38 -11.13
C ARG A 125 -0.59 -4.03 -10.42
N ASN A 126 -1.72 -3.37 -10.47
CA ASN A 126 -1.90 -2.12 -9.76
C ASN A 126 -2.54 -2.37 -8.40
N ILE A 127 -2.00 -1.74 -7.37
CA ILE A 127 -2.52 -1.76 -6.01
C ILE A 127 -3.02 -0.36 -5.69
N THR A 128 -4.23 -0.25 -5.15
CA THR A 128 -4.80 1.03 -4.75
C THR A 128 -4.95 1.09 -3.23
N VAL A 129 -4.39 2.12 -2.62
CA VAL A 129 -4.54 2.45 -1.20
C VAL A 129 -5.40 3.70 -1.09
N SER A 130 -6.56 3.58 -0.48
CA SER A 130 -7.53 4.66 -0.35
C SER A 130 -7.72 5.07 1.09
N GLN A 131 -7.67 6.37 1.35
CA GLN A 131 -8.05 6.97 2.63
C GLN A 131 -9.53 7.33 2.60
N LEU A 132 -10.25 6.91 3.62
CA LEU A 132 -11.70 7.07 3.70
C LEU A 132 -12.10 8.18 4.69
N ASP A 133 -13.25 8.80 4.43
CA ASP A 133 -13.87 9.76 5.33
C ASP A 133 -14.76 9.05 6.37
N LYS A 134 -14.83 9.62 7.55
CA LYS A 134 -15.81 9.20 8.58
C LYS A 134 -17.24 9.62 8.22
N PHE A 135 -17.39 10.74 7.55
CA PHE A 135 -18.68 11.31 7.20
C PHE A 135 -19.08 10.91 5.79
N SER A 136 -19.86 9.84 5.65
CA SER A 136 -20.41 9.46 4.34
C SER A 136 -21.68 10.26 4.04
N GLY A 137 -21.80 10.69 2.80
CA GLY A 137 -22.98 11.41 2.31
C GLY A 137 -24.24 10.55 2.11
N GLY A 138 -24.38 9.39 2.79
CA GLY A 138 -25.54 8.51 2.73
C GLY A 138 -25.25 7.10 2.21
N ALA A 139 -26.19 6.17 2.47
CA ALA A 139 -26.23 4.80 1.94
C ALA A 139 -24.99 3.90 2.18
N ASN A 140 -24.48 3.84 3.43
CA ASN A 140 -23.46 2.87 3.87
C ASN A 140 -22.14 2.83 3.06
N LYS A 141 -21.84 3.86 2.25
CA LYS A 141 -20.58 3.97 1.53
C LYS A 141 -19.71 5.05 2.15
N LEU A 142 -18.50 4.68 2.58
CA LEU A 142 -17.51 5.64 3.02
C LEU A 142 -16.98 6.41 1.79
N LYS A 143 -16.91 7.74 1.92
CA LYS A 143 -16.36 8.57 0.85
C LYS A 143 -14.84 8.43 0.82
N ILE A 144 -14.29 8.24 -0.38
CA ILE A 144 -12.85 8.25 -0.59
C ILE A 144 -12.37 9.70 -0.58
N LEU A 145 -11.47 10.04 0.35
CA LEU A 145 -10.83 11.34 0.41
C LEU A 145 -9.68 11.45 -0.59
N ARG A 146 -8.87 10.41 -0.64
CA ARG A 146 -7.69 10.34 -1.49
C ARG A 146 -7.28 8.90 -1.73
N SER A 147 -6.86 8.59 -2.96
CA SER A 147 -6.33 7.29 -3.34
C SER A 147 -4.92 7.42 -3.88
N TYR A 148 -4.12 6.42 -3.60
CA TYR A 148 -2.80 6.24 -4.17
C TYR A 148 -2.78 4.93 -4.94
N GLU A 149 -2.52 5.00 -6.23
CA GLU A 149 -2.38 3.83 -7.09
C GLU A 149 -0.91 3.55 -7.31
N LEU A 150 -0.45 2.40 -6.82
CA LEU A 150 0.88 1.85 -7.06
C LEU A 150 0.85 1.14 -8.40
N VAL A 151 1.56 1.67 -9.38
CA VAL A 151 1.53 1.16 -10.75
C VAL A 151 2.64 0.16 -10.97
N GLY A 152 2.30 -0.98 -11.57
CA GLY A 152 3.24 -2.04 -11.87
C GLY A 152 3.85 -2.64 -10.60
N ALA A 153 3.03 -2.95 -9.60
CA ALA A 153 3.46 -3.55 -8.37
C ALA A 153 3.55 -5.08 -8.48
N TRP A 154 4.50 -5.67 -7.75
CA TRP A 154 4.63 -7.12 -7.56
C TRP A 154 5.18 -7.41 -6.16
N PRO A 155 4.85 -8.56 -5.55
CA PRO A 155 5.38 -8.93 -4.25
C PRO A 155 6.86 -9.33 -4.36
N VAL A 156 7.68 -8.74 -3.51
CA VAL A 156 9.12 -9.06 -3.38
C VAL A 156 9.31 -10.12 -2.30
N SER A 157 8.55 -10.02 -1.21
CA SER A 157 8.63 -10.97 -0.11
C SER A 157 7.29 -11.16 0.57
N VAL A 158 7.06 -12.37 1.08
CA VAL A 158 6.01 -12.71 2.04
C VAL A 158 6.67 -13.04 3.36
N GLY A 159 6.36 -12.26 4.40
CA GLY A 159 6.96 -12.38 5.71
C GLY A 159 6.68 -13.73 6.38
N GLN A 160 7.56 -14.11 7.31
CA GLN A 160 7.37 -15.29 8.15
C GLN A 160 6.27 -15.05 9.17
N ILE A 161 5.56 -16.12 9.54
CA ILE A 161 4.63 -16.12 10.68
C ILE A 161 5.33 -16.79 11.85
N ALA A 162 5.43 -16.10 12.98
CA ALA A 162 5.96 -16.68 14.21
C ALA A 162 4.86 -17.49 14.92
N ILE A 163 5.07 -18.78 15.08
CA ILE A 163 4.16 -19.69 15.81
C ILE A 163 4.80 -20.10 17.13
N ALA A 164 4.02 -20.02 18.22
CA ALA A 164 4.48 -20.39 19.57
C ALA A 164 3.30 -20.90 20.39
N TYR A 165 3.54 -21.91 21.23
CA TYR A 165 2.51 -22.51 22.08
C TYR A 165 1.97 -21.60 23.18
N ASP A 166 2.72 -20.60 23.55
CA ASP A 166 2.39 -19.61 24.58
C ASP A 166 1.68 -18.37 24.02
N ASN A 167 1.51 -18.29 22.72
CA ASN A 167 0.84 -17.18 22.06
C ASN A 167 -0.66 -17.43 21.92
N ASN A 168 -1.37 -17.22 23.03
CA ASN A 168 -2.83 -17.39 23.10
C ASN A 168 -3.54 -16.06 22.80
N ASP A 169 -4.78 -16.15 22.33
CA ASP A 169 -5.68 -15.00 22.09
C ASP A 169 -5.18 -13.98 21.05
N SER A 170 -4.36 -14.41 20.10
CA SER A 170 -3.90 -13.58 18.98
C SER A 170 -4.13 -14.26 17.63
N TYR A 171 -4.45 -13.48 16.61
CA TYR A 171 -4.51 -13.96 15.24
C TYR A 171 -3.12 -13.92 14.60
N GLU A 172 -2.86 -14.85 13.70
CA GLU A 172 -1.66 -14.83 12.89
C GLU A 172 -1.67 -13.66 11.92
N GLU A 173 -0.51 -13.05 11.75
CA GLU A 173 -0.29 -11.92 10.86
C GLU A 173 0.95 -12.16 10.02
N PHE A 174 0.93 -11.63 8.80
CA PHE A 174 2.10 -11.66 7.92
C PHE A 174 2.21 -10.37 7.12
N ASP A 175 3.44 -9.99 6.84
CA ASP A 175 3.76 -8.83 6.03
C ASP A 175 3.99 -9.25 4.59
N VAL A 176 3.52 -8.44 3.66
CA VAL A 176 3.87 -8.57 2.24
C VAL A 176 4.53 -7.27 1.80
N GLU A 177 5.72 -7.42 1.23
CA GLU A 177 6.49 -6.31 0.70
C GLU A 177 6.37 -6.29 -0.83
N PHE A 178 6.01 -5.13 -1.37
CA PHE A 178 5.82 -4.90 -2.79
C PHE A 178 6.83 -3.91 -3.33
N ALA A 179 7.44 -4.23 -4.46
CA ALA A 179 8.08 -3.25 -5.30
C ALA A 179 7.08 -2.73 -6.33
N TYR A 180 7.23 -1.49 -6.76
CA TYR A 180 6.38 -0.86 -7.77
C TYR A 180 7.19 0.17 -8.56
N GLN A 181 6.71 0.52 -9.77
CA GLN A 181 7.45 1.43 -10.66
C GLN A 181 7.30 2.89 -10.23
N TYR A 182 6.07 3.31 -9.97
CA TYR A 182 5.72 4.65 -9.50
C TYR A 182 4.32 4.63 -8.90
N HIS A 183 3.93 5.72 -8.25
CA HIS A 183 2.56 5.86 -7.80
C HIS A 183 1.91 7.13 -8.35
N ILE A 184 0.60 7.06 -8.54
CA ILE A 184 -0.26 8.15 -8.96
C ILE A 184 -1.19 8.49 -7.80
N THR A 185 -1.32 9.77 -7.51
CA THR A 185 -2.29 10.27 -6.53
C THR A 185 -3.57 10.65 -7.26
N LYS A 186 -4.70 10.12 -6.80
CA LYS A 186 -6.05 10.49 -7.26
C LYS A 186 -6.76 11.15 -6.08
N ASP A 187 -7.14 12.39 -6.24
CA ASP A 187 -8.00 13.06 -5.25
C ASP A 187 -9.41 12.47 -5.37
N GLY A 188 -10.05 12.21 -4.23
CA GLY A 188 -11.43 11.75 -4.22
C GLY A 188 -12.35 12.79 -4.86
N GLU A 189 -13.47 12.37 -5.42
CA GLU A 189 -14.52 13.30 -5.86
C GLU A 189 -15.05 14.06 -4.65
N LEU A 190 -14.82 15.38 -4.66
CA LEU A 190 -15.29 16.32 -3.64
C LEU A 190 -16.80 16.53 -3.78
#